data_134cc3ec1e897082c7541fa91b0e6c63
#
_entry.id   134cc3ec1e897082c7541fa91b0e6c63
#
_cell.length_a   1.000
_cell.length_b   1.000
_cell.length_c   1.000
_cell.angle_alpha   90.00
_cell.angle_beta   90.00
_cell.angle_gamma   90.00
#
_symmetry.space_group_name_H-M   'P 1'
#
loop_
_entity.id
_entity.type
_entity.pdbx_description
1 polymer ?
#
loop_
_entity_poly.entity_id
_entity_poly.type
_entity_poly.pdbx_seq_one_letter_code
_entity_poly.pdbx_strand_id
1 'polypeptide(L)'
;MSAKAEKIRDILSELERNSEVTNSALVSLKGQMMASALHKDIDERAVAAMTAALTSVGARVSDTLKSGKTGSIVISGTDKLIVLQQLSQAVLISLAPADAKIGLIDFEINAAIDKIKMVLG
;
A
#
# COMPACT_ATOMS: atom_id res chain seq x y z
N MET A 1 -6.11 -0.27 20.14
CA MET A 1 -5.24 0.17 19.04
C MET A 1 -4.11 1.03 19.56
N SER A 2 -2.93 0.93 18.98
CA SER A 2 -1.81 1.76 19.38
C SER A 2 -1.95 3.18 18.83
N ALA A 3 -1.30 4.14 19.50
CA ALA A 3 -1.27 5.53 19.02
C ALA A 3 -0.63 5.62 17.63
N LYS A 4 0.39 4.80 17.35
CA LYS A 4 1.02 4.76 16.03
C LYS A 4 0.04 4.28 14.95
N ALA A 5 -0.72 3.23 15.23
CA ALA A 5 -1.71 2.71 14.28
C ALA A 5 -2.79 3.76 13.97
N GLU A 6 -3.24 4.50 14.98
CA GLU A 6 -4.21 5.57 14.78
C GLU A 6 -3.65 6.70 13.92
N LYS A 7 -2.40 7.10 14.17
CA LYS A 7 -1.75 8.15 13.36
C LYS A 7 -1.60 7.71 11.91
N ILE A 8 -1.22 6.47 11.67
CA ILE A 8 -1.09 5.93 10.32
C ILE A 8 -2.45 5.89 9.65
N ARG A 9 -3.49 5.44 10.36
CA ARG A 9 -4.85 5.43 9.83
C ARG A 9 -5.30 6.83 9.40
N ASP A 10 -4.97 7.86 10.20
CA ASP A 10 -5.29 9.24 9.85
C ASP A 10 -4.58 9.67 8.56
N ILE A 11 -3.31 9.27 8.40
CA ILE A 11 -2.54 9.55 7.17
C ILE A 11 -3.20 8.87 5.98
N LEU A 12 -3.64 7.63 6.12
CA LEU A 12 -4.31 6.88 5.06
C LEU A 12 -5.66 7.52 4.70
N SER A 13 -6.44 7.93 5.70
CA SER A 13 -7.71 8.60 5.48
C SER A 13 -7.51 9.93 4.76
N GLU A 14 -6.46 10.67 5.09
CA GLU A 14 -6.13 11.92 4.41
C GLU A 14 -5.72 11.66 2.95
N LEU A 15 -4.93 10.61 2.71
CA LEU A 15 -4.57 10.19 1.35
C LEU A 15 -5.83 9.95 0.50
N GLU A 16 -6.81 9.25 1.06
CA GLU A 16 -8.07 8.94 0.37
C GLU A 16 -8.91 10.19 0.11
N ARG A 17 -8.92 11.14 1.04
CA ARG A 17 -9.66 12.40 0.85
C ARG A 17 -9.05 13.30 -0.21
N ASN A 18 -7.73 13.29 -0.33
CA ASN A 18 -7.00 14.26 -1.13
C ASN A 18 -6.49 13.71 -2.48
N SER A 19 -6.84 12.47 -2.82
CA SER A 19 -6.38 11.84 -4.06
C SER A 19 -7.46 10.94 -4.63
N GLU A 20 -7.14 10.26 -5.75
CA GLU A 20 -8.04 9.27 -6.35
C GLU A 20 -7.99 7.92 -5.65
N VAL A 21 -7.14 7.76 -4.63
CA VAL A 21 -7.10 6.54 -3.82
C VAL A 21 -8.39 6.41 -3.04
N THR A 22 -9.07 5.27 -3.19
CA THR A 22 -10.36 5.01 -2.54
C THR A 22 -10.27 4.10 -1.33
N ASN A 23 -9.21 3.31 -1.24
CA ASN A 23 -8.94 2.38 -0.15
C ASN A 23 -7.45 2.27 0.05
N SER A 24 -7.00 2.15 1.29
CA SER A 24 -5.58 1.99 1.58
C SER A 24 -5.36 1.27 2.89
N ALA A 25 -4.21 0.61 3.01
CA ALA A 25 -3.83 -0.10 4.21
C ALA A 25 -2.32 -0.24 4.29
N LEU A 26 -1.79 -0.32 5.49
CA LEU A 26 -0.39 -0.62 5.74
C LEU A 26 -0.29 -2.03 6.31
N VAL A 27 0.51 -2.88 5.67
CA VAL A 27 0.65 -4.30 5.99
C VAL A 27 2.11 -4.59 6.28
N SER A 28 2.39 -5.40 7.31
CA SER A 28 3.76 -5.84 7.59
C SER A 28 4.21 -6.86 6.54
N LEU A 29 5.52 -7.02 6.38
CA LEU A 29 6.07 -8.04 5.49
C LEU A 29 5.71 -9.46 5.92
N LYS A 30 5.25 -9.64 7.16
CA LYS A 30 4.79 -10.93 7.69
C LYS A 30 3.31 -11.19 7.44
N GLY A 31 2.61 -10.26 6.79
CA GLY A 31 1.20 -10.44 6.46
C GLY A 31 0.22 -10.03 7.55
N GLN A 32 0.62 -9.12 8.42
CA GLN A 32 -0.25 -8.60 9.47
C GLN A 32 -0.71 -7.18 9.13
N MET A 33 -1.98 -6.90 9.37
CA MET A 33 -2.52 -5.56 9.16
C MET A 33 -1.99 -4.63 10.25
N MET A 34 -1.31 -3.54 9.85
CA MET A 34 -0.78 -2.55 10.78
C MET A 34 -1.73 -1.38 10.96
N ALA A 35 -2.35 -0.92 9.88
CA ALA A 35 -3.36 0.13 9.91
C ALA A 35 -4.21 0.00 8.65
N SER A 36 -5.49 0.30 8.76
CA SER A 36 -6.43 0.11 7.66
C SER A 36 -7.39 1.28 7.53
N ALA A 37 -7.55 1.78 6.30
CA ALA A 37 -8.62 2.67 5.89
C ALA A 37 -9.41 2.00 4.75
N LEU A 38 -9.47 0.67 4.76
CA LEU A 38 -10.24 -0.11 3.80
C LEU A 38 -11.73 -0.01 4.10
N HIS A 39 -12.56 -0.09 3.06
CA HIS A 39 -14.00 -0.17 3.23
C HIS A 39 -14.38 -1.48 3.93
N LYS A 40 -15.51 -1.46 4.63
CA LYS A 40 -15.93 -2.57 5.52
C LYS A 40 -16.18 -3.88 4.80
N ASP A 41 -16.48 -3.84 3.51
CA ASP A 41 -16.76 -5.03 2.71
C ASP A 41 -15.49 -5.75 2.24
N ILE A 42 -14.31 -5.17 2.51
CA ILE A 42 -13.04 -5.77 2.13
C ILE A 42 -12.50 -6.63 3.29
N ASP A 43 -12.11 -7.86 2.98
CA ASP A 43 -11.55 -8.79 3.94
C ASP A 43 -10.10 -8.40 4.26
N GLU A 44 -9.88 -7.78 5.41
CA GLU A 44 -8.57 -7.27 5.81
C GLU A 44 -7.52 -8.36 5.98
N ARG A 45 -7.90 -9.52 6.50
CA ARG A 45 -6.96 -10.64 6.68
C ARG A 45 -6.47 -11.17 5.35
N ALA A 46 -7.39 -11.31 4.39
CA ALA A 46 -7.03 -11.76 3.05
C ALA A 46 -6.12 -10.76 2.36
N VAL A 47 -6.43 -9.46 2.45
CA VAL A 47 -5.61 -8.40 1.88
C VAL A 47 -4.20 -8.42 2.47
N ALA A 48 -4.09 -8.54 3.79
CA ALA A 48 -2.79 -8.56 4.47
C ALA A 48 -1.93 -9.75 4.01
N ALA A 49 -2.52 -10.95 3.97
CA ALA A 49 -1.80 -12.16 3.56
C ALA A 49 -1.36 -12.08 2.10
N MET A 50 -2.26 -11.65 1.21
CA MET A 50 -1.96 -11.56 -0.22
C MET A 50 -0.93 -10.46 -0.53
N THR A 51 -0.99 -9.35 0.18
CA THR A 51 -0.02 -8.26 0.02
C THR A 51 1.39 -8.73 0.37
N ALA A 52 1.54 -9.43 1.49
CA ALA A 52 2.84 -9.98 1.88
C ALA A 52 3.35 -11.01 0.85
N ALA A 53 2.46 -11.88 0.38
CA ALA A 53 2.80 -12.90 -0.61
C ALA A 53 3.25 -12.27 -1.94
N LEU A 54 2.52 -11.28 -2.44
CA LEU A 54 2.87 -10.57 -3.67
C LEU A 54 4.21 -9.86 -3.54
N THR A 55 4.46 -9.21 -2.41
CA THR A 55 5.72 -8.51 -2.16
C THR A 55 6.89 -9.49 -2.18
N SER A 56 6.73 -10.64 -1.54
CA SER A 56 7.75 -11.68 -1.51
C SER A 56 8.02 -12.26 -2.91
N VAL A 57 6.97 -12.60 -3.64
CA VAL A 57 7.09 -13.12 -5.01
C VAL A 57 7.69 -12.07 -5.94
N GLY A 58 7.24 -10.83 -5.82
CA GLY A 58 7.78 -9.71 -6.62
C GLY A 58 9.27 -9.52 -6.41
N ALA A 59 9.74 -9.61 -5.17
CA ALA A 59 11.17 -9.51 -4.86
C ALA A 59 11.96 -10.65 -5.54
N ARG A 60 11.42 -11.86 -5.53
CA ARG A 60 12.08 -13.02 -6.17
C ARG A 60 12.12 -12.87 -7.70
N VAL A 61 11.04 -12.37 -8.30
CA VAL A 61 11.01 -12.08 -9.73
C VAL A 61 12.07 -11.02 -10.08
N SER A 62 12.15 -9.97 -9.29
CA SER A 62 13.15 -8.92 -9.49
C SER A 62 14.58 -9.46 -9.39
N ASP A 63 14.85 -10.32 -8.42
CA ASP A 63 16.16 -10.93 -8.25
C ASP A 63 16.49 -11.85 -9.43
N THR A 64 15.54 -12.70 -9.84
CA THR A 64 15.72 -13.65 -10.93
C THR A 64 16.01 -12.93 -12.26
N LEU A 65 15.31 -11.84 -12.50
CA LEU A 65 15.46 -11.05 -13.74
C LEU A 65 16.48 -9.93 -13.61
N LYS A 66 17.12 -9.80 -12.45
CA LYS A 66 18.17 -8.80 -12.19
C LYS A 66 17.70 -7.36 -12.43
N SER A 67 16.47 -7.08 -12.02
CA SER A 67 15.89 -5.74 -12.19
C SER A 67 16.20 -4.76 -11.05
N GLY A 68 16.92 -5.24 -10.02
CA GLY A 68 17.23 -4.43 -8.84
C GLY A 68 16.19 -4.61 -7.74
N LYS A 69 16.17 -3.67 -6.80
CA LYS A 69 15.17 -3.70 -5.72
C LYS A 69 13.78 -3.39 -6.26
N THR A 70 12.78 -4.12 -5.77
CA THR A 70 11.39 -3.85 -6.13
C THR A 70 10.93 -2.57 -5.43
N GLY A 71 10.58 -1.54 -6.21
CA GLY A 71 10.03 -0.29 -5.67
C GLY A 71 8.53 -0.37 -5.49
N SER A 72 7.83 -0.82 -6.51
CA SER A 72 6.38 -0.93 -6.47
C SER A 72 5.91 -2.10 -7.32
N ILE A 73 4.69 -2.54 -7.02
CA ILE A 73 3.98 -3.54 -7.83
C ILE A 73 2.63 -2.92 -8.18
N VAL A 74 2.31 -2.95 -9.47
CA VAL A 74 1.04 -2.38 -9.97
C VAL A 74 0.21 -3.49 -10.58
N ILE A 75 -1.05 -3.57 -10.17
CA ILE A 75 -2.01 -4.47 -10.77
C ILE A 75 -3.06 -3.62 -11.46
N SER A 76 -3.08 -3.67 -12.80
CA SER A 76 -4.03 -2.92 -13.61
C SER A 76 -5.22 -3.81 -13.94
N GLY A 77 -6.26 -3.71 -13.13
CA GLY A 77 -7.51 -4.40 -13.40
C GLY A 77 -8.37 -3.62 -14.37
N THR A 78 -9.41 -4.25 -14.88
CA THR A 78 -10.36 -3.58 -15.77
C THR A 78 -11.21 -2.55 -15.02
N ASP A 79 -11.44 -2.78 -13.72
CA ASP A 79 -12.31 -1.93 -12.91
C ASP A 79 -11.54 -1.06 -11.93
N LYS A 80 -10.41 -1.56 -11.43
CA LYS A 80 -9.62 -0.86 -10.41
C LYS A 80 -8.14 -1.05 -10.63
N LEU A 81 -7.39 -0.09 -10.11
CA LEU A 81 -5.93 -0.09 -10.11
C LEU A 81 -5.46 -0.36 -8.68
N ILE A 82 -4.52 -1.27 -8.52
CA ILE A 82 -3.92 -1.59 -7.21
C ILE A 82 -2.44 -1.26 -7.27
N VAL A 83 -1.96 -0.52 -6.27
CA VAL A 83 -0.53 -0.18 -6.17
C VAL A 83 -0.01 -0.65 -4.82
N LEU A 84 1.04 -1.47 -4.84
CA LEU A 84 1.76 -1.87 -3.65
C LEU A 84 3.11 -1.17 -3.65
N GLN A 85 3.46 -0.52 -2.55
CA GLN A 85 4.75 0.14 -2.43
C GLN A 85 5.37 -0.19 -1.08
N GLN A 86 6.59 -0.73 -1.11
CA GLN A 86 7.29 -1.13 0.11
C GLN A 86 7.94 0.07 0.77
N LEU A 87 7.90 0.10 2.09
CA LEU A 87 8.57 1.09 2.90
C LEU A 87 9.08 0.41 4.17
N SER A 88 10.40 0.44 4.39
CA SER A 88 10.98 -0.20 5.57
C SER A 88 10.52 -1.66 5.68
N GLN A 89 9.87 -2.06 6.77
CA GLN A 89 9.39 -3.42 7.01
C GLN A 89 7.89 -3.57 6.74
N ALA A 90 7.34 -2.70 5.90
CA ALA A 90 5.91 -2.67 5.62
C ALA A 90 5.64 -2.43 4.14
N VAL A 91 4.38 -2.61 3.76
CA VAL A 91 3.91 -2.36 2.39
C VAL A 91 2.64 -1.53 2.48
N LEU A 92 2.61 -0.44 1.73
CA LEU A 92 1.39 0.35 1.57
C LEU A 92 0.66 -0.17 0.34
N ILE A 93 -0.55 -0.68 0.53
CA ILE A 93 -1.42 -1.08 -0.57
C ILE A 93 -2.51 -0.03 -0.75
N SER A 94 -2.72 0.38 -2.00
CA SER A 94 -3.69 1.41 -2.36
C SER A 94 -4.54 0.95 -3.53
N LEU A 95 -5.81 1.32 -3.50
CA LEU A 95 -6.80 0.98 -4.51
C LEU A 95 -7.34 2.28 -5.10
N ALA A 96 -7.47 2.33 -6.43
CA ALA A 96 -7.97 3.52 -7.13
C ALA A 96 -8.81 3.09 -8.35
N PRO A 97 -9.58 4.01 -8.97
CA PRO A 97 -10.27 3.69 -10.21
C PRO A 97 -9.28 3.29 -11.31
N ALA A 98 -9.72 2.43 -12.23
CA ALA A 98 -8.87 1.89 -13.29
C ALA A 98 -8.29 3.00 -14.20
N ASP A 99 -9.02 4.10 -14.37
CA ASP A 99 -8.61 5.23 -15.20
C ASP A 99 -7.85 6.31 -14.43
N ALA A 100 -7.49 6.05 -13.17
CA ALA A 100 -6.74 7.01 -12.38
C ALA A 100 -5.38 7.30 -13.00
N LYS A 101 -4.89 8.52 -12.80
CA LYS A 101 -3.58 8.95 -13.31
C LYS A 101 -2.48 8.42 -12.40
N ILE A 102 -1.80 7.38 -12.85
CA ILE A 102 -0.84 6.64 -12.03
C ILE A 102 0.32 7.52 -11.52
N GLY A 103 0.78 8.47 -12.33
CA GLY A 103 1.85 9.38 -11.92
C GLY A 103 1.44 10.28 -10.76
N LEU A 104 0.19 10.76 -10.78
CA LEU A 104 -0.34 11.61 -9.71
C LEU A 104 -0.57 10.77 -8.43
N ILE A 105 -1.12 9.57 -8.58
CA ILE A 105 -1.32 8.66 -7.45
C ILE A 105 0.02 8.31 -6.81
N ASP A 106 1.03 8.02 -7.62
CA ASP A 106 2.37 7.70 -7.13
C ASP A 106 2.95 8.84 -6.29
N PHE A 107 2.79 10.08 -6.76
CA PHE A 107 3.20 11.26 -6.02
C PHE A 107 2.49 11.35 -4.65
N GLU A 108 1.18 11.15 -4.63
CA GLU A 108 0.39 11.22 -3.41
C GLU A 108 0.74 10.07 -2.44
N ILE A 109 0.95 8.87 -2.99
CA ILE A 109 1.37 7.71 -2.19
C ILE A 109 2.73 7.97 -1.56
N ASN A 110 3.69 8.50 -2.30
CA ASN A 110 5.02 8.79 -1.78
C ASN A 110 4.97 9.85 -0.67
N ALA A 111 4.12 10.85 -0.81
CA ALA A 111 3.92 11.84 0.25
C ALA A 111 3.36 11.21 1.52
N ALA A 112 2.41 10.28 1.39
CA ALA A 112 1.86 9.54 2.53
C ALA A 112 2.93 8.65 3.17
N ILE A 113 3.75 7.98 2.35
CA ILE A 113 4.84 7.13 2.83
C ILE A 113 5.84 7.93 3.67
N ASP A 114 6.20 9.13 3.24
CA ASP A 114 7.12 9.98 4.02
C ASP A 114 6.55 10.27 5.42
N LYS A 115 5.26 10.56 5.50
CA LYS A 115 4.60 10.78 6.79
C LYS A 115 4.55 9.51 7.64
N ILE A 116 4.26 8.37 7.01
CA ILE A 116 4.23 7.06 7.70
C ILE A 116 5.60 6.73 8.27
N LYS A 117 6.66 6.95 7.50
CA LYS A 117 8.04 6.71 7.97
C LYS A 117 8.35 7.52 9.22
N MET A 118 7.89 8.76 9.31
CA MET A 118 8.09 9.60 10.48
C MET A 118 7.39 9.03 11.71
N VAL A 119 6.22 8.42 11.54
CA VAL A 119 5.49 7.77 12.63
C VAL A 119 6.17 6.49 13.08
N LEU A 120 6.66 5.70 12.13
CA LEU A 120 7.32 4.43 12.45
C LEU A 120 8.71 4.63 13.10
N GLY A 121 9.37 5.72 12.80
CA GLY A 121 10.68 6.05 13.38
C GLY A 121 11.87 5.55 12.60
#